data_d4a55e28a10cd57f492dc5f2151a0624
#
_entry.id   d4a55e28a10cd57f492dc5f2151a0624
#
_cell.length_a   1.000
_cell.length_b   1.000
_cell.length_c   1.000
_cell.angle_alpha   90.00
_cell.angle_beta   90.00
_cell.angle_gamma   90.00
#
_symmetry.space_group_name_H-M   'P 1'
#
loop_
_entity.id
_entity.type
_entity.pdbx_description
1 polymer ?
#
loop_
_entity_poly.entity_id
_entity_poly.type
_entity_poly.pdbx_seq_one_letter_code
_entity_poly.pdbx_strand_id
1 'polypeptide(L)'
;MENIINYIGFFAGFCTTIAFVPQAIKVWKTKSTKDISLLMFLIFITGVFFWLIYGILIFESPLILANAITLIFAISILIAKIKYD
;
A
#
# COMPACT_ATOMS: atom_id res chain seq x y z
N MET A 1 1.08 -9.73 -26.09
CA MET A 1 0.26 -8.62 -25.57
C MET A 1 0.04 -8.71 -24.08
N GLU A 2 -0.41 -9.85 -23.58
CA GLU A 2 -0.60 -10.06 -22.15
C GLU A 2 0.67 -9.78 -21.33
N ASN A 3 1.84 -10.23 -21.83
CA ASN A 3 3.09 -10.03 -21.12
C ASN A 3 3.41 -8.55 -20.94
N ILE A 4 3.13 -7.72 -21.96
CA ILE A 4 3.38 -6.29 -21.88
C ILE A 4 2.44 -5.66 -20.85
N ILE A 5 1.18 -6.07 -20.86
CA ILE A 5 0.20 -5.56 -19.89
C ILE A 5 0.63 -5.91 -18.46
N ASN A 6 1.08 -7.14 -18.26
CA ASN A 6 1.57 -7.56 -16.95
C ASN A 6 2.81 -6.79 -16.52
N TYR A 7 3.75 -6.55 -17.44
CA TYR A 7 4.95 -5.77 -17.13
C TYR A 7 4.60 -4.34 -16.71
N ILE A 8 3.65 -3.73 -17.42
CA ILE A 8 3.19 -2.39 -17.06
C ILE A 8 2.58 -2.41 -15.66
N GLY A 9 1.77 -3.42 -15.37
CA GLY A 9 1.16 -3.57 -14.06
C GLY A 9 2.20 -3.76 -12.94
N PHE A 10 3.18 -4.62 -13.17
CA PHE A 10 4.24 -4.83 -12.18
C PHE A 10 5.06 -3.57 -11.97
N PHE A 11 5.39 -2.86 -13.05
CA PHE A 11 6.16 -1.62 -12.93
C PHE A 11 5.38 -0.55 -12.16
N ALA A 12 4.10 -0.38 -12.50
CA ALA A 12 3.24 0.57 -11.81
C ALA A 12 3.11 0.22 -10.33
N GLY A 13 2.89 -1.06 -10.03
CA GLY A 13 2.79 -1.54 -8.66
C GLY A 13 4.08 -1.34 -7.88
N PHE A 14 5.21 -1.58 -8.53
CA PHE A 14 6.51 -1.35 -7.91
C PHE A 14 6.67 0.12 -7.54
N CYS A 15 6.35 1.03 -8.45
CA CYS A 15 6.47 2.47 -8.19
C CYS A 15 5.56 2.91 -7.04
N THR A 16 4.30 2.48 -7.05
CA THR A 16 3.36 2.90 -6.01
C THR A 16 3.71 2.30 -4.66
N THR A 17 4.19 1.06 -4.65
CA THR A 17 4.56 0.37 -3.41
C THR A 17 5.82 0.97 -2.81
N ILE A 18 6.85 1.18 -3.63
CA ILE A 18 8.12 1.69 -3.14
C ILE A 18 8.00 3.13 -2.63
N ALA A 19 6.99 3.86 -3.10
CA ALA A 19 6.74 5.21 -2.61
C ALA A 19 6.39 5.22 -1.12
N PHE A 20 5.85 4.12 -0.60
CA PHE A 20 5.53 4.01 0.83
C PHE A 20 6.74 3.71 1.70
N VAL A 21 7.83 3.21 1.13
CA VAL A 21 9.00 2.82 1.92
C VAL A 21 9.62 4.01 2.66
N PRO A 22 9.94 5.14 1.99
CA PRO A 22 10.47 6.28 2.72
C PRO A 22 9.51 6.80 3.78
N GLN A 23 8.21 6.79 3.49
CA GLN A 23 7.21 7.28 4.43
C GLN A 23 7.13 6.38 5.67
N ALA A 24 7.14 5.07 5.48
CA ALA A 24 7.13 4.14 6.59
C ALA A 24 8.38 4.29 7.45
N ILE A 25 9.55 4.41 6.82
CA ILE A 25 10.80 4.62 7.53
C ILE A 25 10.75 5.91 8.34
N LYS A 26 10.29 6.99 7.72
CA LYS A 26 10.21 8.29 8.37
C LYS A 26 9.30 8.24 9.59
N VAL A 27 8.13 7.63 9.45
CA VAL A 27 7.15 7.54 10.54
C VAL A 27 7.74 6.81 11.75
N TRP A 28 8.35 5.66 11.52
CA TRP A 28 8.91 4.88 12.62
C TRP A 28 10.17 5.52 13.20
N LYS A 29 10.95 6.21 12.37
CA LYS A 29 12.17 6.89 12.82
C LYS A 29 11.86 8.12 13.64
N THR A 30 10.92 8.93 13.20
CA THR A 30 10.55 10.18 13.91
C THR A 30 9.49 9.96 14.98
N LYS A 31 8.83 8.79 14.95
CA LYS A 31 7.72 8.47 15.85
C LYS A 31 6.61 9.52 15.77
N SER A 32 6.35 10.04 14.58
CA SER A 32 5.36 11.07 14.34
C SER A 32 4.56 10.76 13.11
N THR A 33 3.24 10.86 13.22
CA THR A 33 2.31 10.69 12.12
C THR A 33 1.35 11.86 12.02
N LYS A 34 1.79 13.03 12.50
CA LYS A 34 0.92 14.22 12.59
C LYS A 34 0.39 14.67 11.23
N ASP A 35 1.17 14.44 10.17
CA ASP A 35 0.78 14.85 8.82
C ASP A 35 -0.16 13.85 8.15
N ILE A 36 -0.49 12.75 8.81
CA ILE A 36 -1.32 11.70 8.25
C ILE A 36 -2.73 11.81 8.83
N SER A 37 -3.72 11.98 7.95
CA SER A 37 -5.12 11.96 8.35
C SER A 37 -5.55 10.52 8.61
N LEU A 38 -6.01 10.25 9.82
CA LEU A 38 -6.46 8.90 10.18
C LEU A 38 -7.65 8.47 9.31
N LEU A 39 -8.63 9.37 9.12
CA LEU A 39 -9.82 9.03 8.33
C LEU A 39 -9.44 8.70 6.88
N MET A 40 -8.64 9.54 6.26
CA MET A 40 -8.24 9.30 4.88
C MET A 40 -7.40 8.03 4.76
N PHE A 41 -6.57 7.76 5.75
CA PHE A 41 -5.74 6.57 5.72
C PHE A 41 -6.56 5.28 5.88
N LEU A 42 -7.61 5.32 6.72
CA LEU A 42 -8.53 4.20 6.87
C LEU A 42 -9.29 3.93 5.56
N ILE A 43 -9.72 5.00 4.88
CA ILE A 43 -10.36 4.86 3.57
C ILE A 43 -9.39 4.26 2.57
N PHE A 44 -8.14 4.71 2.57
CA PHE A 44 -7.10 4.19 1.68
C PHE A 44 -6.86 2.70 1.92
N ILE A 45 -6.70 2.29 3.18
CA ILE A 45 -6.48 0.88 3.52
C ILE A 45 -7.66 0.03 3.10
N THR A 46 -8.87 0.53 3.30
CA THR A 46 -10.08 -0.18 2.88
C THR A 46 -10.07 -0.40 1.37
N GLY A 47 -9.70 0.64 0.60
CA GLY A 47 -9.60 0.52 -0.84
C GLY A 47 -8.54 -0.48 -1.28
N VAL A 48 -7.37 -0.45 -0.66
CA VAL A 48 -6.28 -1.38 -0.98
C VAL A 48 -6.72 -2.82 -0.68
N PHE A 49 -7.40 -3.02 0.44
CA PHE A 49 -7.89 -4.35 0.82
C PHE A 49 -8.86 -4.91 -0.22
N PHE A 50 -9.82 -4.10 -0.66
CA PHE A 50 -10.77 -4.55 -1.68
C PHE A 50 -10.13 -4.73 -3.04
N TRP A 51 -9.14 -3.89 -3.40
CA TRP A 51 -8.38 -4.09 -4.63
C TRP A 51 -7.60 -5.41 -4.60
N LEU A 52 -7.09 -5.78 -3.43
CA LEU A 52 -6.40 -7.06 -3.27
C LEU A 52 -7.37 -8.23 -3.49
N ILE A 53 -8.56 -8.16 -2.90
CA ILE A 53 -9.58 -9.18 -3.10
C ILE A 53 -9.96 -9.26 -4.58
N TYR A 54 -10.18 -8.11 -5.21
CA TYR A 54 -10.52 -8.07 -6.64
C TYR A 54 -9.42 -8.73 -7.49
N GLY A 55 -8.16 -8.41 -7.19
CA GLY A 55 -7.04 -9.00 -7.92
C GLY A 55 -6.97 -10.51 -7.76
N ILE A 56 -7.23 -11.01 -6.55
CA ILE A 56 -7.24 -12.45 -6.31
C ILE A 56 -8.35 -13.14 -7.09
N LEU A 57 -9.53 -12.52 -7.13
CA LEU A 57 -10.68 -13.11 -7.80
C LEU A 57 -10.51 -13.21 -9.31
N ILE A 58 -9.78 -12.26 -9.91
CA ILE A 58 -9.55 -12.28 -11.36
C ILE A 58 -8.15 -12.79 -11.73
N PHE A 59 -7.38 -13.29 -10.76
CA PHE A 59 -6.03 -13.82 -10.97
C PHE A 59 -5.08 -12.83 -11.62
N GLU A 60 -5.13 -11.56 -11.21
CA GLU A 60 -4.23 -10.52 -11.72
C GLU A 60 -3.00 -10.39 -10.83
N SER A 61 -1.91 -11.04 -11.22
CA SER A 61 -0.70 -11.10 -10.41
C SER A 61 -0.12 -9.74 -10.02
N PRO A 62 0.02 -8.76 -10.94
CA PRO A 62 0.53 -7.45 -10.55
C PRO A 62 -0.33 -6.79 -9.48
N LEU A 63 -1.64 -6.90 -9.60
CA LEU A 63 -2.58 -6.30 -8.68
C LEU A 63 -2.48 -6.95 -7.29
N ILE A 64 -2.38 -8.28 -7.27
CA ILE A 64 -2.24 -9.04 -6.03
C ILE A 64 -0.95 -8.64 -5.31
N LEU A 65 0.16 -8.68 -6.02
CA LEU A 65 1.47 -8.42 -5.41
C LEU A 65 1.58 -7.00 -4.90
N ALA A 66 1.23 -6.01 -5.75
CA ALA A 66 1.35 -4.61 -5.38
C ALA A 66 0.48 -4.27 -4.18
N ASN A 67 -0.77 -4.73 -4.18
CA ASN A 67 -1.68 -4.39 -3.10
C ASN A 67 -1.39 -5.15 -1.82
N ALA A 68 -0.89 -6.38 -1.91
CA ALA A 68 -0.48 -7.12 -0.73
C ALA A 68 0.68 -6.42 -0.02
N ILE A 69 1.70 -6.01 -0.77
CA ILE A 69 2.85 -5.33 -0.19
C ILE A 69 2.46 -3.95 0.33
N THR A 70 1.66 -3.21 -0.45
CA THR A 70 1.18 -1.90 -0.02
C THR A 70 0.37 -2.01 1.27
N LEU A 71 -0.45 -3.04 1.39
CA LEU A 71 -1.25 -3.25 2.59
C LEU A 71 -0.37 -3.48 3.82
N ILE A 72 0.72 -4.24 3.67
CA ILE A 72 1.65 -4.48 4.77
C ILE A 72 2.25 -3.14 5.25
N PHE A 73 2.74 -2.31 4.33
CA PHE A 73 3.29 -1.01 4.70
C PHE A 73 2.23 -0.09 5.28
N ALA A 74 1.04 -0.08 4.70
CA ALA A 74 -0.04 0.78 5.17
C ALA A 74 -0.49 0.41 6.58
N ILE A 75 -0.59 -0.89 6.87
CA ILE A 75 -0.93 -1.34 8.21
C ILE A 75 0.16 -0.95 9.20
N SER A 76 1.43 -1.06 8.80
CA SER A 76 2.55 -0.63 9.63
C SER A 76 2.43 0.85 10.00
N ILE A 77 2.12 1.70 9.02
CA ILE A 77 1.94 3.13 9.26
C ILE A 77 0.73 3.38 10.17
N LEU A 78 -0.36 2.64 9.96
CA LEU A 78 -1.54 2.77 10.81
C LEU A 78 -1.22 2.41 12.26
N ILE A 79 -0.46 1.36 12.47
CA ILE A 79 -0.04 0.96 13.82
C ILE A 79 0.77 2.08 14.47
N ALA A 80 1.69 2.69 13.71
CA ALA A 80 2.47 3.82 14.22
C ALA A 80 1.59 5.01 14.56
N LYS A 81 0.55 5.27 13.74
CA LYS A 81 -0.40 6.35 13.97
C LYS A 81 -1.12 6.15 15.30
N ILE A 82 -1.59 4.95 15.54
CA ILE A 82 -2.32 4.62 16.77
C ILE A 82 -1.37 4.67 17.98
N LYS A 83 -0.13 4.21 17.79
CA LYS A 83 0.83 4.12 18.90
C LYS A 83 1.39 5.47 19.30
N TYR A 84 1.70 6.34 18.35
CA TYR A 84 2.42 7.60 18.63
C TYR A 84 1.55 8.85 18.60
N ASP A 85 0.41 8.78 17.96
CA ASP A 85 -0.50 9.91 17.89
C ASP A 85 -1.89 9.52 18.36
#